data_969543408b1e20e3df3c00675770346e
#
_entry.id   969543408b1e20e3df3c00675770346e
#
_cell.length_a   1.000
_cell.length_b   1.000
_cell.length_c   1.000
_cell.angle_alpha   90.00
_cell.angle_beta   90.00
_cell.angle_gamma   90.00
#
_symmetry.space_group_name_H-M   'P 1'
#
loop_
_entity.id
_entity.type
_entity.pdbx_description
1 polymer ?
#
loop_
_entity_poly.entity_id
_entity_poly.type
_entity_poly.pdbx_seq_one_letter_code
_entity_poly.pdbx_strand_id
1 'polypeptide(L)'
;MEINEIYSGFRLVKKTKISELDANLLEFKHEKSGGTLAYIECNDTNKSFMAGFKTLPNDSTGVCHIIEHTVLCGSKKFPLKEPFVNLLKGSMSTFLNAMTAYDWTAYPVASQNDKDFHNLMETYLDAVFAPISVLDPKPFLQEGWHYELLNKDDDLTIKGVVYNEMKGAMSSVDSQLCELILKRMYKDSGYGVNSGGNPKDIPNLTYEAYKEFYHKHYHPENALLVLYGKMDILSQLEFIDKEYLSYYKASGQKLKIEEPKPLIDLDYEEDYAISNSEKVENNSYIGMSFALPKSSDVEGNLAFSILRDVLFATNDSPLKKALLALNLCDDIEAAIDDDCIIPSF
;
A
#
# COMPACT_ATOMS: atom_id res chain seq x y z
N MET A 1 -21.04 11.40 22.34
CA MET A 1 -20.02 10.43 22.83
C MET A 1 -19.00 11.19 23.66
N GLU A 2 -18.66 10.65 24.82
CA GLU A 2 -17.76 11.28 25.79
C GLU A 2 -16.38 10.62 25.78
N ILE A 3 -15.33 11.43 25.97
CA ILE A 3 -13.94 10.93 26.02
C ILE A 3 -13.78 10.03 27.24
N ASN A 4 -13.04 8.93 27.09
CA ASN A 4 -12.78 7.84 28.03
C ASN A 4 -13.96 6.88 28.28
N GLU A 5 -15.14 7.10 27.72
CA GLU A 5 -16.20 6.11 27.74
C GLU A 5 -15.96 4.98 26.73
N ILE A 6 -16.52 3.79 27.03
CA ILE A 6 -16.40 2.58 26.22
C ILE A 6 -17.72 2.33 25.51
N TYR A 7 -17.66 2.14 24.20
CA TYR A 7 -18.76 1.83 23.30
C TYR A 7 -18.44 0.50 22.58
N SER A 8 -19.14 -0.57 22.91
CA SER A 8 -18.93 -1.89 22.31
C SER A 8 -17.45 -2.28 22.21
N GLY A 9 -16.75 -2.27 23.37
CA GLY A 9 -15.32 -2.60 23.44
C GLY A 9 -14.34 -1.52 22.98
N PHE A 10 -14.82 -0.42 22.38
CA PHE A 10 -14.01 0.69 21.92
C PHE A 10 -14.06 1.88 22.89
N ARG A 11 -12.92 2.25 23.44
CA ARG A 11 -12.76 3.48 24.24
C ARG A 11 -12.54 4.68 23.32
N LEU A 12 -13.36 5.74 23.47
CA LEU A 12 -13.10 7.01 22.79
C LEU A 12 -11.92 7.71 23.49
N VAL A 13 -10.78 7.80 22.80
CA VAL A 13 -9.55 8.37 23.38
C VAL A 13 -9.34 9.84 23.03
N LYS A 14 -9.89 10.28 21.88
CA LYS A 14 -9.74 11.69 21.47
C LYS A 14 -10.89 12.11 20.56
N LYS A 15 -11.25 13.40 20.65
CA LYS A 15 -12.20 14.05 19.75
C LYS A 15 -11.61 15.38 19.30
N THR A 16 -11.50 15.58 17.99
CA THR A 16 -10.91 16.79 17.38
C THR A 16 -11.86 17.33 16.34
N LYS A 17 -12.17 18.63 16.39
CA LYS A 17 -12.94 19.28 15.33
C LYS A 17 -12.02 19.60 14.15
N ILE A 18 -12.46 19.24 12.93
CA ILE A 18 -11.82 19.60 11.68
C ILE A 18 -12.67 20.67 11.01
N SER A 19 -12.30 21.92 11.25
CA SER A 19 -13.11 23.10 10.84
C SER A 19 -13.22 23.21 9.33
N GLU A 20 -12.16 22.86 8.60
CA GLU A 20 -12.05 22.92 7.14
C GLU A 20 -13.04 21.99 6.44
N LEU A 21 -13.39 20.88 7.09
CA LEU A 21 -14.31 19.86 6.55
C LEU A 21 -15.69 19.90 7.24
N ASP A 22 -15.90 20.81 8.20
CA ASP A 22 -17.06 20.80 9.11
C ASP A 22 -17.34 19.41 9.70
N ALA A 23 -16.28 18.75 10.12
CA ALA A 23 -16.29 17.38 10.60
C ALA A 23 -15.70 17.26 12.02
N ASN A 24 -15.95 16.12 12.68
CA ASN A 24 -15.28 15.73 13.91
C ASN A 24 -14.49 14.46 13.66
N LEU A 25 -13.23 14.41 14.09
CA LEU A 25 -12.44 13.18 14.16
C LEU A 25 -12.60 12.58 15.56
N LEU A 26 -13.12 11.37 15.63
CA LEU A 26 -13.22 10.57 16.85
C LEU A 26 -12.22 9.41 16.74
N GLU A 27 -11.28 9.33 17.69
CA GLU A 27 -10.26 8.28 17.73
C GLU A 27 -10.60 7.29 18.83
N PHE A 28 -10.71 6.01 18.47
CA PHE A 28 -11.06 4.92 19.37
C PHE A 28 -9.92 3.92 19.47
N LYS A 29 -9.82 3.31 20.67
CA LYS A 29 -8.96 2.18 20.96
C LYS A 29 -9.81 0.98 21.37
N HIS A 30 -9.66 -0.15 20.68
CA HIS A 30 -10.35 -1.37 21.10
C HIS A 30 -9.61 -2.03 22.27
N GLU A 31 -10.28 -2.16 23.42
CA GLU A 31 -9.68 -2.57 24.68
C GLU A 31 -9.04 -3.96 24.62
N LYS A 32 -9.71 -4.92 24.00
CA LYS A 32 -9.26 -6.32 24.00
C LYS A 32 -8.17 -6.59 22.97
N SER A 33 -8.36 -6.14 21.75
CA SER A 33 -7.45 -6.44 20.63
C SER A 33 -6.33 -5.42 20.45
N GLY A 34 -6.45 -4.24 21.07
CA GLY A 34 -5.51 -3.13 20.86
C GLY A 34 -5.64 -2.42 19.51
N GLY A 35 -6.67 -2.74 18.71
CA GLY A 35 -6.95 -2.10 17.44
C GLY A 35 -7.26 -0.62 17.57
N THR A 36 -6.98 0.16 16.54
CA THR A 36 -7.31 1.59 16.47
C THR A 36 -8.38 1.83 15.43
N LEU A 37 -9.37 2.66 15.75
CA LEU A 37 -10.39 3.09 14.81
C LEU A 37 -10.50 4.62 14.82
N ALA A 38 -10.48 5.22 13.64
CA ALA A 38 -10.72 6.65 13.44
C ALA A 38 -12.06 6.83 12.71
N TYR A 39 -12.94 7.68 13.25
CA TYR A 39 -14.20 8.03 12.61
C TYR A 39 -14.24 9.52 12.30
N ILE A 40 -14.36 9.84 11.02
CA ILE A 40 -14.57 11.21 10.55
C ILE A 40 -16.08 11.43 10.41
N GLU A 41 -16.68 11.98 11.47
CA GLU A 41 -18.10 12.27 11.56
C GLU A 41 -18.42 13.55 10.78
N CYS A 42 -19.17 13.43 9.70
CA CYS A 42 -19.63 14.55 8.88
C CYS A 42 -21.00 14.26 8.27
N ASN A 43 -21.61 15.26 7.61
CA ASN A 43 -22.95 15.11 7.01
C ASN A 43 -22.87 14.65 5.53
N ASP A 44 -21.85 13.88 5.17
CA ASP A 44 -21.74 13.28 3.84
C ASP A 44 -22.50 11.94 3.80
N THR A 45 -23.29 11.74 2.75
CA THR A 45 -24.04 10.49 2.51
C THR A 45 -23.14 9.41 1.89
N ASN A 46 -22.00 9.77 1.29
CA ASN A 46 -21.03 8.83 0.79
C ASN A 46 -20.17 8.30 1.94
N LYS A 47 -20.49 7.11 2.42
CA LYS A 47 -19.81 6.46 3.55
C LYS A 47 -18.60 5.73 3.05
N SER A 48 -17.48 5.85 3.78
CA SER A 48 -16.27 5.09 3.47
C SER A 48 -15.81 4.27 4.66
N PHE A 49 -15.25 3.12 4.37
CA PHE A 49 -14.52 2.26 5.29
C PHE A 49 -13.15 1.95 4.71
N MET A 50 -12.13 1.87 5.57
CA MET A 50 -10.80 1.41 5.19
C MET A 50 -10.21 0.57 6.33
N ALA A 51 -9.62 -0.57 5.98
CA ALA A 51 -8.73 -1.31 6.86
C ALA A 51 -7.29 -1.14 6.36
N GLY A 52 -6.43 -0.49 7.15
CA GLY A 52 -5.02 -0.28 6.83
C GLY A 52 -4.11 -1.00 7.80
N PHE A 53 -3.02 -1.57 7.30
CA PHE A 53 -2.03 -2.32 8.08
C PHE A 53 -0.62 -1.80 7.79
N LYS A 54 0.25 -1.82 8.78
CA LYS A 54 1.68 -1.57 8.58
C LYS A 54 2.32 -2.83 7.99
N THR A 55 2.89 -2.72 6.80
CA THR A 55 3.39 -3.86 6.03
C THR A 55 4.77 -3.61 5.42
N LEU A 56 5.68 -2.98 6.17
CA LEU A 56 7.04 -2.75 5.70
C LEU A 56 7.73 -4.09 5.42
N PRO A 57 8.13 -4.38 4.15
CA PRO A 57 8.80 -5.63 3.79
C PRO A 57 10.27 -5.64 4.20
N ASN A 58 10.87 -6.84 4.22
CA ASN A 58 12.31 -7.02 4.47
C ASN A 58 13.10 -7.34 3.20
N ASP A 59 12.41 -7.67 2.12
CA ASP A 59 13.00 -8.06 0.84
C ASP A 59 12.05 -7.71 -0.32
N SER A 60 12.52 -7.90 -1.55
CA SER A 60 11.77 -7.58 -2.78
C SER A 60 10.95 -8.78 -3.30
N THR A 61 10.54 -9.72 -2.44
CA THR A 61 9.68 -10.86 -2.86
C THR A 61 8.23 -10.46 -3.13
N GLY A 62 7.84 -9.21 -2.85
CA GLY A 62 6.48 -8.73 -3.09
C GLY A 62 5.43 -9.31 -2.14
N VAL A 63 5.84 -9.79 -0.97
CA VAL A 63 4.92 -10.43 -0.01
C VAL A 63 3.75 -9.52 0.37
N CYS A 64 3.95 -8.21 0.49
CA CYS A 64 2.90 -7.24 0.80
C CYS A 64 1.84 -7.18 -0.30
N HIS A 65 2.27 -7.08 -1.54
CA HIS A 65 1.42 -7.01 -2.74
C HIS A 65 0.69 -8.34 -2.99
N ILE A 66 1.39 -9.46 -2.83
CA ILE A 66 0.77 -10.79 -2.97
C ILE A 66 -0.30 -11.03 -1.89
N ILE A 67 -0.08 -10.56 -0.65
CA ILE A 67 -1.11 -10.61 0.40
C ILE A 67 -2.29 -9.71 0.05
N GLU A 68 -2.04 -8.50 -0.46
CA GLU A 68 -3.10 -7.59 -0.91
C GLU A 68 -4.07 -8.27 -1.87
N HIS A 69 -3.56 -8.92 -2.92
CA HIS A 69 -4.35 -9.67 -3.88
C HIS A 69 -5.06 -10.87 -3.24
N THR A 70 -4.32 -11.69 -2.52
CA THR A 70 -4.78 -13.01 -2.07
C THR A 70 -5.82 -12.97 -0.97
N VAL A 71 -5.83 -11.97 -0.09
CA VAL A 71 -6.88 -11.85 0.94
C VAL A 71 -8.25 -11.58 0.31
N LEU A 72 -8.28 -10.97 -0.88
CA LEU A 72 -9.50 -10.73 -1.65
C LEU A 72 -9.95 -11.92 -2.51
N CYS A 73 -9.21 -13.04 -2.49
CA CYS A 73 -9.55 -14.27 -3.23
C CYS A 73 -10.47 -15.23 -2.46
N GLY A 74 -11.14 -14.75 -1.42
CA GLY A 74 -12.09 -15.50 -0.61
C GLY A 74 -11.76 -15.50 0.87
N SER A 75 -12.81 -15.62 1.66
CA SER A 75 -12.70 -15.56 3.12
C SER A 75 -13.66 -16.52 3.80
N LYS A 76 -13.60 -16.61 5.11
CA LYS A 76 -14.37 -17.58 5.90
C LYS A 76 -15.90 -17.44 5.68
N LYS A 77 -16.43 -16.22 5.69
CA LYS A 77 -17.87 -15.96 5.42
C LYS A 77 -18.18 -15.94 3.93
N PHE A 78 -17.23 -15.57 3.10
CA PHE A 78 -17.39 -15.43 1.66
C PHE A 78 -16.42 -16.36 0.90
N PRO A 79 -16.64 -17.69 0.93
CA PRO A 79 -15.75 -18.69 0.33
C PRO A 79 -15.94 -18.76 -1.20
N LEU A 80 -15.91 -17.61 -1.86
CA LEU A 80 -16.03 -17.45 -3.30
C LEU A 80 -14.64 -17.33 -3.91
N LYS A 81 -14.48 -17.78 -5.16
CA LYS A 81 -13.19 -17.70 -5.85
C LYS A 81 -12.72 -16.26 -6.04
N GLU A 82 -13.64 -15.34 -6.34
CA GLU A 82 -13.36 -13.93 -6.63
C GLU A 82 -14.44 -13.02 -6.05
N PRO A 83 -14.57 -12.90 -4.71
CA PRO A 83 -15.60 -12.04 -4.11
C PRO A 83 -15.44 -10.58 -4.52
N PHE A 84 -14.22 -10.09 -4.69
CA PHE A 84 -13.92 -8.74 -5.16
C PHE A 84 -14.53 -8.45 -6.54
N VAL A 85 -14.34 -9.33 -7.51
CA VAL A 85 -14.93 -9.18 -8.87
C VAL A 85 -16.45 -9.22 -8.84
N ASN A 86 -17.03 -10.03 -7.95
CA ASN A 86 -18.49 -10.08 -7.77
C ASN A 86 -19.03 -8.77 -7.16
N LEU A 87 -18.30 -8.17 -6.23
CA LEU A 87 -18.64 -6.85 -5.67
C LEU A 87 -18.56 -5.76 -6.73
N LEU A 88 -17.51 -5.72 -7.54
CA LEU A 88 -17.37 -4.76 -8.65
C LEU A 88 -18.56 -4.80 -9.62
N LYS A 89 -19.14 -5.98 -9.85
CA LYS A 89 -20.27 -6.17 -10.77
C LYS A 89 -21.65 -5.96 -10.14
N GLY A 90 -21.79 -6.17 -8.84
CA GLY A 90 -23.09 -6.24 -8.17
C GLY A 90 -23.31 -5.17 -7.10
N SER A 91 -22.30 -4.46 -6.66
CA SER A 91 -22.38 -3.44 -5.64
C SER A 91 -22.74 -2.07 -6.24
N MET A 92 -23.28 -1.20 -5.40
CA MET A 92 -23.50 0.23 -5.67
C MET A 92 -22.32 1.08 -5.16
N SER A 93 -21.13 0.48 -5.07
CA SER A 93 -19.93 1.14 -4.58
C SER A 93 -19.61 2.39 -5.40
N THR A 94 -19.24 3.45 -4.70
CA THR A 94 -18.68 4.66 -5.30
C THR A 94 -17.15 4.59 -5.37
N PHE A 95 -16.55 3.73 -4.54
CA PHE A 95 -15.13 3.40 -4.57
C PHE A 95 -14.91 1.98 -4.04
N LEU A 96 -14.03 1.24 -4.69
CA LEU A 96 -13.63 -0.12 -4.30
C LEU A 96 -12.20 -0.35 -4.77
N ASN A 97 -11.26 -0.57 -3.86
CA ASN A 97 -9.85 -0.79 -4.19
C ASN A 97 -9.11 -1.57 -3.11
N ALA A 98 -7.88 -1.96 -3.42
CA ALA A 98 -6.83 -2.33 -2.48
C ALA A 98 -5.53 -1.68 -2.95
N MET A 99 -4.62 -1.37 -2.04
CA MET A 99 -3.42 -0.61 -2.34
C MET A 99 -2.27 -1.04 -1.43
N THR A 100 -1.10 -1.26 -2.01
CA THR A 100 0.16 -1.49 -1.30
C THR A 100 1.12 -0.35 -1.60
N ALA A 101 1.58 0.33 -0.54
CA ALA A 101 2.66 1.31 -0.59
C ALA A 101 3.96 0.72 -0.02
N TYR A 102 4.93 1.56 0.34
CA TYR A 102 6.21 1.08 0.88
C TYR A 102 6.07 0.38 2.24
N ASP A 103 5.25 0.94 3.14
CA ASP A 103 5.18 0.51 4.54
C ASP A 103 3.77 0.29 5.06
N TRP A 104 2.77 0.35 4.18
CA TRP A 104 1.38 0.05 4.50
C TRP A 104 0.65 -0.63 3.34
N THR A 105 -0.39 -1.40 3.71
CA THR A 105 -1.36 -1.96 2.77
C THR A 105 -2.76 -1.60 3.26
N ALA A 106 -3.62 -1.09 2.38
CA ALA A 106 -4.95 -0.61 2.74
C ALA A 106 -6.05 -1.12 1.79
N TYR A 107 -7.22 -1.29 2.36
CA TYR A 107 -8.42 -1.86 1.72
C TYR A 107 -9.58 -0.89 1.87
N PRO A 108 -9.70 0.14 1.01
CA PRO A 108 -10.76 1.13 1.06
C PRO A 108 -11.99 0.73 0.25
N VAL A 109 -13.17 1.05 0.80
CA VAL A 109 -14.47 0.93 0.11
C VAL A 109 -15.34 2.13 0.43
N ALA A 110 -16.25 2.49 -0.48
CA ALA A 110 -17.25 3.52 -0.24
C ALA A 110 -18.56 3.22 -0.96
N SER A 111 -19.68 3.60 -0.33
CA SER A 111 -21.01 3.55 -0.92
C SER A 111 -21.95 4.59 -0.29
N GLN A 112 -22.89 5.09 -1.07
CA GLN A 112 -23.96 5.96 -0.58
C GLN A 112 -25.14 5.16 0.03
N ASN A 113 -25.28 3.90 -0.35
CA ASN A 113 -26.34 3.03 0.14
C ASN A 113 -25.92 2.35 1.45
N ASP A 114 -26.71 2.47 2.51
CA ASP A 114 -26.37 1.95 3.84
C ASP A 114 -26.17 0.44 3.87
N LYS A 115 -27.03 -0.32 3.18
CA LYS A 115 -26.92 -1.78 3.14
C LYS A 115 -25.73 -2.24 2.32
N ASP A 116 -25.48 -1.59 1.20
CA ASP A 116 -24.33 -1.88 0.34
C ASP A 116 -23.02 -1.56 1.05
N PHE A 117 -22.96 -0.39 1.70
CA PHE A 117 -21.81 -0.01 2.54
C PHE A 117 -21.52 -1.06 3.62
N HIS A 118 -22.55 -1.52 4.33
CA HIS A 118 -22.39 -2.55 5.34
C HIS A 118 -21.86 -3.88 4.75
N ASN A 119 -22.42 -4.31 3.62
CA ASN A 119 -21.98 -5.53 2.93
C ASN A 119 -20.52 -5.41 2.47
N LEU A 120 -20.12 -4.26 1.93
CA LEU A 120 -18.74 -3.98 1.52
C LEU A 120 -17.79 -4.04 2.70
N MET A 121 -18.13 -3.33 3.79
CA MET A 121 -17.33 -3.32 5.02
C MET A 121 -17.19 -4.73 5.60
N GLU A 122 -18.28 -5.50 5.69
CA GLU A 122 -18.25 -6.89 6.18
C GLU A 122 -17.36 -7.76 5.31
N THR A 123 -17.51 -7.68 3.98
CA THR A 123 -16.67 -8.47 3.07
C THR A 123 -15.20 -8.17 3.21
N TYR A 124 -14.84 -6.89 3.34
CA TYR A 124 -13.43 -6.49 3.50
C TYR A 124 -12.86 -6.84 4.88
N LEU A 125 -13.64 -6.68 5.95
CA LEU A 125 -13.24 -7.14 7.28
C LEU A 125 -13.00 -8.65 7.32
N ASP A 126 -13.89 -9.44 6.71
CA ASP A 126 -13.71 -10.89 6.65
C ASP A 126 -12.51 -11.29 5.78
N ALA A 127 -12.30 -10.59 4.65
CA ALA A 127 -11.17 -10.78 3.77
C ALA A 127 -9.84 -10.57 4.50
N VAL A 128 -9.68 -9.47 5.23
CA VAL A 128 -8.40 -9.14 5.88
C VAL A 128 -8.14 -9.90 7.18
N PHE A 129 -9.20 -10.32 7.92
CA PHE A 129 -9.05 -10.99 9.21
C PHE A 129 -9.26 -12.52 9.15
N ALA A 130 -9.87 -13.05 8.12
CA ALA A 130 -10.14 -14.47 7.97
C ALA A 130 -10.03 -14.97 6.50
N PRO A 131 -8.94 -14.63 5.77
CA PRO A 131 -8.78 -15.03 4.36
C PRO A 131 -8.57 -16.54 4.23
N ILE A 132 -9.06 -17.11 3.12
CA ILE A 132 -8.81 -18.52 2.78
C ILE A 132 -7.35 -18.74 2.40
N SER A 133 -6.66 -17.73 1.88
CA SER A 133 -5.30 -17.82 1.35
C SER A 133 -4.25 -18.28 2.36
N VAL A 134 -4.50 -18.16 3.67
CA VAL A 134 -3.61 -18.69 4.71
C VAL A 134 -3.88 -20.15 5.07
N LEU A 135 -5.00 -20.72 4.61
CA LEU A 135 -5.40 -22.11 4.83
C LEU A 135 -5.25 -22.97 3.57
N ASP A 136 -5.43 -22.38 2.39
CA ASP A 136 -5.29 -23.02 1.08
C ASP A 136 -4.22 -22.27 0.26
N PRO A 137 -3.18 -22.93 -0.24
CA PRO A 137 -2.12 -22.30 -1.03
C PRO A 137 -2.56 -21.85 -2.44
N LYS A 138 -3.73 -22.25 -2.91
CA LYS A 138 -4.16 -21.95 -4.30
C LYS A 138 -4.24 -20.45 -4.61
N PRO A 139 -4.81 -19.57 -3.75
CA PRO A 139 -4.77 -18.14 -4.01
C PRO A 139 -3.33 -17.60 -4.11
N PHE A 140 -2.43 -18.05 -3.23
CA PHE A 140 -1.01 -17.70 -3.29
C PHE A 140 -0.37 -18.10 -4.61
N LEU A 141 -0.62 -19.34 -5.08
CA LEU A 141 -0.08 -19.84 -6.35
C LEU A 141 -0.68 -19.10 -7.56
N GLN A 142 -1.96 -18.74 -7.52
CA GLN A 142 -2.63 -18.01 -8.60
C GLN A 142 -2.17 -16.55 -8.68
N GLU A 143 -2.23 -15.84 -7.56
CA GLU A 143 -1.96 -14.40 -7.51
C GLU A 143 -0.44 -14.11 -7.42
N GLY A 144 0.29 -14.85 -6.61
CA GLY A 144 1.72 -14.64 -6.40
C GLY A 144 2.55 -15.17 -7.56
N TRP A 145 2.95 -16.44 -7.47
CA TRP A 145 3.73 -17.09 -8.52
C TRP A 145 3.62 -18.61 -8.46
N HIS A 146 3.81 -19.25 -9.60
CA HIS A 146 3.93 -20.72 -9.74
C HIS A 146 4.71 -21.07 -11.01
N TYR A 147 5.21 -22.32 -11.07
CA TYR A 147 5.74 -22.86 -12.30
C TYR A 147 4.60 -23.36 -13.20
N GLU A 148 4.68 -23.02 -14.49
CA GLU A 148 3.75 -23.48 -15.52
C GLU A 148 4.49 -24.26 -16.62
N LEU A 149 3.96 -25.43 -16.95
CA LEU A 149 4.36 -26.25 -18.09
C LEU A 149 3.11 -26.62 -18.89
N LEU A 150 2.93 -26.03 -20.07
CA LEU A 150 1.74 -26.26 -20.89
C LEU A 150 1.79 -27.59 -21.63
N ASN A 151 2.96 -27.92 -22.22
CA ASN A 151 3.21 -29.18 -22.89
C ASN A 151 4.50 -29.77 -22.36
N LYS A 152 4.64 -31.12 -22.50
CA LYS A 152 5.77 -31.89 -21.96
C LYS A 152 7.15 -31.42 -22.49
N ASP A 153 7.19 -30.92 -23.71
CA ASP A 153 8.41 -30.51 -24.40
C ASP A 153 8.64 -28.98 -24.37
N ASP A 154 7.77 -28.23 -23.67
CA ASP A 154 7.92 -26.78 -23.50
C ASP A 154 8.95 -26.46 -22.40
N ASP A 155 9.48 -25.25 -22.45
CA ASP A 155 10.28 -24.70 -21.36
C ASP A 155 9.41 -24.40 -20.13
N LEU A 156 9.93 -24.67 -18.95
CA LEU A 156 9.29 -24.32 -17.69
C LEU A 156 9.24 -22.80 -17.54
N THR A 157 8.06 -22.25 -17.34
CA THR A 157 7.84 -20.82 -17.18
C THR A 157 7.34 -20.46 -15.78
N ILE A 158 7.52 -19.23 -15.37
CA ILE A 158 6.95 -18.68 -14.13
C ILE A 158 5.74 -17.83 -14.50
N LYS A 159 4.64 -18.03 -13.79
CA LYS A 159 3.38 -17.31 -13.92
C LYS A 159 2.87 -16.89 -12.56
N GLY A 160 1.93 -15.96 -12.55
CA GLY A 160 1.24 -15.40 -11.39
C GLY A 160 0.71 -14.02 -11.75
N VAL A 161 -0.36 -13.57 -11.13
CA VAL A 161 -0.94 -12.25 -11.43
C VAL A 161 0.06 -11.16 -11.05
N VAL A 162 0.49 -11.12 -9.78
CA VAL A 162 1.47 -10.15 -9.29
C VAL A 162 2.82 -10.30 -9.99
N TYR A 163 3.29 -11.53 -10.22
CA TYR A 163 4.53 -11.76 -10.97
C TYR A 163 4.48 -11.13 -12.36
N ASN A 164 3.40 -11.33 -13.11
CA ASN A 164 3.26 -10.79 -14.46
C ASN A 164 3.08 -9.27 -14.46
N GLU A 165 2.33 -8.73 -13.49
CA GLU A 165 2.15 -7.30 -13.30
C GLU A 165 3.49 -6.62 -13.03
N MET A 166 4.26 -7.13 -12.07
CA MET A 166 5.56 -6.57 -11.73
C MET A 166 6.59 -6.75 -12.85
N LYS A 167 6.51 -7.83 -13.62
CA LYS A 167 7.32 -8.02 -14.82
C LYS A 167 7.03 -6.92 -15.86
N GLY A 168 5.77 -6.50 -15.99
CA GLY A 168 5.37 -5.38 -16.82
C GLY A 168 5.88 -4.04 -16.25
N ALA A 169 5.64 -3.77 -14.99
CA ALA A 169 6.05 -2.53 -14.31
C ALA A 169 7.58 -2.33 -14.35
N MET A 170 8.35 -3.39 -14.12
CA MET A 170 9.82 -3.36 -14.11
C MET A 170 10.45 -3.48 -15.51
N SER A 171 9.67 -3.48 -16.58
CA SER A 171 10.20 -3.41 -17.95
C SER A 171 10.63 -2.00 -18.37
N SER A 172 10.13 -0.96 -17.70
CA SER A 172 10.54 0.43 -17.90
C SER A 172 11.90 0.71 -17.27
N VAL A 173 12.76 1.42 -18.00
CA VAL A 173 14.09 1.85 -17.50
C VAL A 173 13.91 2.83 -16.34
N ASP A 174 12.91 3.71 -16.40
CA ASP A 174 12.62 4.67 -15.32
C ASP A 174 12.26 3.95 -14.03
N SER A 175 11.43 2.90 -14.10
CA SER A 175 11.09 2.07 -12.92
C SER A 175 12.33 1.38 -12.33
N GLN A 176 13.23 0.87 -13.20
CA GLN A 176 14.47 0.24 -12.76
C GLN A 176 15.42 1.27 -12.12
N LEU A 177 15.51 2.47 -12.69
CA LEU A 177 16.33 3.56 -12.14
C LEU A 177 15.81 4.03 -10.78
N CYS A 178 14.48 4.22 -10.63
CA CYS A 178 13.85 4.55 -9.35
C CYS A 178 14.12 3.46 -8.30
N GLU A 179 13.94 2.17 -8.64
CA GLU A 179 14.25 1.08 -7.72
C GLU A 179 15.73 1.08 -7.32
N LEU A 180 16.65 1.30 -8.25
CA LEU A 180 18.08 1.40 -7.97
C LEU A 180 18.39 2.53 -6.98
N ILE A 181 17.81 3.70 -7.20
CA ILE A 181 17.98 4.87 -6.32
C ILE A 181 17.50 4.53 -4.91
N LEU A 182 16.28 4.05 -4.74
CA LEU A 182 15.71 3.70 -3.43
C LEU A 182 16.53 2.61 -2.73
N LYS A 183 16.90 1.56 -3.46
CA LYS A 183 17.72 0.45 -2.97
C LYS A 183 19.09 0.93 -2.45
N ARG A 184 19.67 1.95 -3.06
CA ARG A 184 20.96 2.52 -2.64
C ARG A 184 20.78 3.51 -1.51
N MET A 185 19.83 4.43 -1.64
CA MET A 185 19.56 5.47 -0.65
C MET A 185 19.10 4.90 0.70
N TYR A 186 18.20 3.89 0.68
CA TYR A 186 17.60 3.30 1.89
C TYR A 186 18.05 1.85 2.15
N LYS A 187 19.28 1.51 1.76
CA LYS A 187 19.84 0.16 1.72
C LYS A 187 19.56 -0.70 2.97
N ASP A 188 19.60 -0.11 4.16
CA ASP A 188 19.48 -0.83 5.43
C ASP A 188 18.05 -0.73 6.02
N SER A 189 17.05 -0.49 5.18
CA SER A 189 15.66 -0.39 5.60
C SER A 189 14.70 -1.04 4.60
N GLY A 190 13.46 -1.30 5.04
CA GLY A 190 12.41 -1.80 4.15
C GLY A 190 12.00 -0.83 3.03
N TYR A 191 12.42 0.44 3.09
CA TYR A 191 12.22 1.39 1.99
C TYR A 191 13.23 1.23 0.84
N GLY A 192 14.31 0.49 1.07
CA GLY A 192 15.29 0.13 0.04
C GLY A 192 14.94 -1.15 -0.73
N VAL A 193 13.75 -1.71 -0.53
CA VAL A 193 13.27 -2.90 -1.24
C VAL A 193 11.97 -2.59 -1.97
N ASN A 194 11.65 -3.36 -3.00
CA ASN A 194 10.43 -3.17 -3.78
C ASN A 194 9.26 -3.88 -3.08
N SER A 195 8.34 -3.11 -2.45
CA SER A 195 7.17 -3.67 -1.75
C SER A 195 6.20 -4.38 -2.70
N GLY A 196 6.12 -3.93 -3.97
CA GLY A 196 5.35 -4.59 -5.02
C GLY A 196 5.97 -5.91 -5.49
N GLY A 197 7.28 -6.05 -5.30
CA GLY A 197 8.06 -7.23 -5.68
C GLY A 197 8.90 -7.03 -6.94
N ASN A 198 10.15 -7.50 -6.89
CA ASN A 198 10.98 -7.57 -8.07
C ASN A 198 10.78 -8.94 -8.74
N PRO A 199 10.54 -9.03 -10.07
CA PRO A 199 10.34 -10.31 -10.77
C PRO A 199 11.46 -11.33 -10.58
N LYS A 200 12.70 -10.89 -10.27
CA LYS A 200 13.82 -11.76 -9.98
C LYS A 200 13.73 -12.38 -8.58
N ASP A 201 13.05 -11.70 -7.65
CA ASP A 201 12.97 -12.08 -6.24
C ASP A 201 11.63 -12.72 -5.87
N ILE A 202 10.52 -12.37 -6.54
CA ILE A 202 9.19 -12.93 -6.30
C ILE A 202 9.19 -14.47 -6.23
N PRO A 203 9.92 -15.23 -7.11
CA PRO A 203 9.95 -16.69 -7.06
C PRO A 203 10.67 -17.27 -5.84
N ASN A 204 11.31 -16.43 -5.01
CA ASN A 204 11.92 -16.86 -3.75
C ASN A 204 10.93 -16.86 -2.58
N LEU A 205 9.74 -16.24 -2.75
CA LEU A 205 8.72 -16.23 -1.70
C LEU A 205 8.11 -17.62 -1.52
N THR A 206 8.28 -18.20 -0.35
CA THR A 206 7.63 -19.46 0.02
C THR A 206 6.25 -19.20 0.63
N TYR A 207 5.35 -20.21 0.55
CA TYR A 207 4.04 -20.11 1.18
C TYR A 207 4.12 -20.00 2.72
N GLU A 208 5.14 -20.59 3.33
CA GLU A 208 5.42 -20.47 4.77
C GLU A 208 5.77 -19.02 5.14
N ALA A 209 6.70 -18.38 4.44
CA ALA A 209 7.09 -16.99 4.66
C ALA A 209 5.90 -16.03 4.43
N TYR A 210 5.07 -16.30 3.41
CA TYR A 210 3.82 -15.58 3.17
C TYR A 210 2.87 -15.64 4.38
N LYS A 211 2.64 -16.85 4.94
CA LYS A 211 1.78 -17.02 6.12
C LYS A 211 2.35 -16.33 7.36
N GLU A 212 3.67 -16.45 7.58
CA GLU A 212 4.34 -15.79 8.70
C GLU A 212 4.19 -14.27 8.63
N PHE A 213 4.38 -13.69 7.44
CA PHE A 213 4.19 -12.27 7.22
C PHE A 213 2.74 -11.84 7.48
N TYR A 214 1.76 -12.57 6.94
CA TYR A 214 0.36 -12.31 7.20
C TYR A 214 0.04 -12.31 8.70
N HIS A 215 0.37 -13.36 9.42
CA HIS A 215 0.06 -13.47 10.86
C HIS A 215 0.75 -12.41 11.70
N LYS A 216 1.92 -11.93 11.29
CA LYS A 216 2.64 -10.87 11.97
C LYS A 216 2.01 -9.50 11.74
N HIS A 217 1.56 -9.21 10.52
CA HIS A 217 1.16 -7.87 10.11
C HIS A 217 -0.36 -7.64 10.14
N TYR A 218 -1.18 -8.66 9.86
CA TYR A 218 -2.65 -8.57 9.77
C TYR A 218 -3.35 -8.89 11.10
N HIS A 219 -2.80 -8.35 12.17
CA HIS A 219 -3.41 -8.40 13.50
C HIS A 219 -4.09 -7.05 13.82
N PRO A 220 -5.27 -7.03 14.50
CA PRO A 220 -5.96 -5.78 14.82
C PRO A 220 -5.11 -4.76 15.57
N GLU A 221 -4.16 -5.17 16.41
CA GLU A 221 -3.24 -4.27 17.12
C GLU A 221 -2.38 -3.44 16.17
N ASN A 222 -2.12 -3.96 14.96
CA ASN A 222 -1.36 -3.32 13.89
C ASN A 222 -2.27 -2.59 12.88
N ALA A 223 -3.60 -2.73 13.02
CA ALA A 223 -4.58 -2.15 12.12
C ALA A 223 -4.95 -0.72 12.52
N LEU A 224 -5.21 0.09 11.50
CA LEU A 224 -5.99 1.31 11.57
C LEU A 224 -7.27 1.11 10.75
N LEU A 225 -8.41 1.06 11.43
CA LEU A 225 -9.72 1.09 10.78
C LEU A 225 -10.16 2.54 10.66
N VAL A 226 -10.66 2.93 9.49
CA VAL A 226 -11.18 4.29 9.27
C VAL A 226 -12.61 4.19 8.80
N LEU A 227 -13.49 5.00 9.41
CA LEU A 227 -14.87 5.24 8.99
C LEU A 227 -15.04 6.72 8.65
N TYR A 228 -15.81 7.01 7.62
CA TYR A 228 -16.12 8.38 7.20
C TYR A 228 -17.57 8.48 6.78
N GLY A 229 -18.17 9.64 7.05
CA GLY A 229 -19.49 10.00 6.55
C GLY A 229 -20.59 9.91 7.61
N LYS A 230 -21.84 10.10 7.18
CA LYS A 230 -23.02 10.07 8.05
C LYS A 230 -23.49 8.64 8.27
N MET A 231 -23.30 8.11 9.47
CA MET A 231 -23.72 6.75 9.83
C MET A 231 -24.09 6.64 11.32
N ASP A 232 -24.78 5.56 11.68
CA ASP A 232 -24.90 5.14 13.09
C ASP A 232 -23.60 4.45 13.53
N ILE A 233 -22.71 5.25 14.10
CA ILE A 233 -21.40 4.77 14.54
C ILE A 233 -21.50 3.69 15.63
N LEU A 234 -22.51 3.75 16.52
CA LEU A 234 -22.65 2.78 17.59
C LEU A 234 -22.93 1.37 17.03
N SER A 235 -23.80 1.27 16.05
CA SER A 235 -24.06 0.01 15.33
C SER A 235 -22.81 -0.51 14.61
N GLN A 236 -21.99 0.37 14.02
CA GLN A 236 -20.74 -0.04 13.35
C GLN A 236 -19.70 -0.56 14.37
N LEU A 237 -19.52 0.15 15.49
CA LEU A 237 -18.60 -0.28 16.55
C LEU A 237 -19.03 -1.65 17.12
N GLU A 238 -20.33 -1.85 17.38
CA GLU A 238 -20.87 -3.12 17.87
C GLU A 238 -20.63 -4.25 16.87
N PHE A 239 -20.85 -4.02 15.59
CA PHE A 239 -20.62 -4.99 14.53
C PHE A 239 -19.14 -5.38 14.44
N ILE A 240 -18.24 -4.39 14.38
CA ILE A 240 -16.79 -4.63 14.26
C ILE A 240 -16.26 -5.38 15.49
N ASP A 241 -16.71 -5.01 16.70
CA ASP A 241 -16.33 -5.72 17.92
C ASP A 241 -16.79 -7.18 17.88
N LYS A 242 -18.11 -7.41 17.75
CA LYS A 242 -18.73 -8.75 17.86
C LYS A 242 -18.24 -9.72 16.80
N GLU A 243 -18.17 -9.27 15.56
CA GLU A 243 -17.90 -10.15 14.42
C GLU A 243 -16.40 -10.38 14.18
N TYR A 244 -15.54 -9.45 14.63
CA TYR A 244 -14.11 -9.50 14.29
C TYR A 244 -13.18 -9.27 15.49
N LEU A 245 -13.16 -8.09 16.11
CA LEU A 245 -12.09 -7.71 17.01
C LEU A 245 -12.13 -8.41 18.38
N SER A 246 -13.31 -8.82 18.84
CA SER A 246 -13.46 -9.55 20.13
C SER A 246 -12.80 -10.93 20.13
N TYR A 247 -12.45 -11.50 18.99
CA TYR A 247 -11.72 -12.78 18.90
C TYR A 247 -10.21 -12.63 19.11
N TYR A 248 -9.68 -11.42 19.05
CA TYR A 248 -8.25 -11.13 19.21
C TYR A 248 -7.93 -10.60 20.60
N LYS A 249 -6.68 -10.82 21.02
CA LYS A 249 -6.10 -10.21 22.22
C LYS A 249 -4.88 -9.41 21.81
N ALA A 250 -4.71 -8.23 22.41
CA ALA A 250 -3.49 -7.46 22.22
C ALA A 250 -2.27 -8.28 22.68
N SER A 251 -1.26 -8.34 21.84
CA SER A 251 0.01 -9.02 22.14
C SER A 251 0.98 -8.12 22.89
N GLY A 252 0.76 -6.80 22.85
CA GLY A 252 1.70 -5.78 23.30
C GLY A 252 2.89 -5.59 22.36
N GLN A 253 2.89 -6.25 21.20
CA GLN A 253 3.96 -6.20 20.19
C GLN A 253 3.51 -5.39 18.97
N LYS A 254 3.04 -4.16 19.21
CA LYS A 254 2.68 -3.26 18.12
C LYS A 254 3.89 -2.99 17.23
N LEU A 255 3.75 -3.25 15.94
CA LEU A 255 4.81 -3.01 14.97
C LEU A 255 5.16 -1.51 14.92
N LYS A 256 6.45 -1.25 14.99
CA LYS A 256 7.01 0.09 14.76
C LYS A 256 7.74 0.07 13.43
N ILE A 257 7.50 1.08 12.63
CA ILE A 257 8.31 1.38 11.47
C ILE A 257 9.40 2.33 11.96
N GLU A 258 10.65 1.92 11.81
CA GLU A 258 11.78 2.75 12.18
C GLU A 258 12.05 3.75 11.06
N GLU A 259 12.48 4.94 11.45
CA GLU A 259 12.88 5.97 10.52
C GLU A 259 14.11 5.53 9.73
N PRO A 260 14.06 5.51 8.39
CA PRO A 260 15.20 5.15 7.59
C PRO A 260 16.29 6.22 7.71
N LYS A 261 17.53 5.82 7.50
CA LYS A 261 18.69 6.72 7.43
C LYS A 261 19.17 6.74 5.99
N PRO A 262 18.75 7.74 5.19
CA PRO A 262 19.21 7.83 3.82
C PRO A 262 20.73 7.92 3.75
N LEU A 263 21.34 7.14 2.86
CA LEU A 263 22.74 7.28 2.52
C LEU A 263 22.87 8.43 1.53
N ILE A 264 23.94 9.21 1.67
CA ILE A 264 24.24 10.38 0.83
C ILE A 264 25.61 10.19 0.17
N ASP A 265 25.90 11.01 -0.83
CA ASP A 265 27.19 11.02 -1.55
C ASP A 265 27.52 9.66 -2.18
N LEU A 266 26.50 9.04 -2.79
CA LEU A 266 26.63 7.78 -3.52
C LEU A 266 26.77 8.05 -5.01
N ASP A 267 27.70 7.33 -5.65
CA ASP A 267 27.86 7.27 -7.09
C ASP A 267 27.82 5.79 -7.51
N TYR A 268 26.86 5.45 -8.40
CA TYR A 268 26.60 4.09 -8.83
C TYR A 268 26.33 4.03 -10.33
N GLU A 269 26.88 3.00 -10.95
CA GLU A 269 26.61 2.63 -12.33
C GLU A 269 26.12 1.19 -12.37
N GLU A 270 25.07 0.92 -13.13
CA GLU A 270 24.49 -0.41 -13.31
C GLU A 270 23.99 -0.58 -14.75
N ASP A 271 24.27 -1.72 -15.34
CA ASP A 271 23.79 -2.06 -16.67
C ASP A 271 22.31 -2.44 -16.63
N TYR A 272 21.54 -2.04 -17.64
CA TYR A 272 20.18 -2.45 -17.85
C TYR A 272 19.96 -3.15 -19.20
N ALA A 273 18.93 -3.98 -19.28
CA ALA A 273 18.63 -4.72 -20.50
C ALA A 273 17.88 -3.87 -21.52
N ILE A 274 18.36 -3.89 -22.74
CA ILE A 274 17.67 -3.28 -23.90
C ILE A 274 17.26 -4.37 -24.88
N SER A 275 16.32 -4.09 -25.79
CA SER A 275 15.94 -5.02 -26.83
C SER A 275 17.04 -5.11 -27.91
N ASN A 276 17.09 -6.25 -28.64
CA ASN A 276 18.05 -6.45 -29.73
C ASN A 276 17.90 -5.43 -30.88
N SER A 277 16.79 -4.71 -30.94
CA SER A 277 16.52 -3.67 -31.95
C SER A 277 16.96 -2.26 -31.51
N GLU A 278 17.29 -2.08 -30.26
CA GLU A 278 17.72 -0.79 -29.70
C GLU A 278 19.22 -0.60 -29.85
N LYS A 279 19.63 0.66 -30.04
CA LYS A 279 21.04 1.02 -30.09
C LYS A 279 21.58 1.23 -28.68
N VAL A 280 22.79 0.78 -28.44
CA VAL A 280 23.50 1.01 -27.18
C VAL A 280 23.98 2.46 -27.07
N GLU A 281 24.35 3.06 -28.21
CA GLU A 281 24.90 4.43 -28.25
C GLU A 281 23.82 5.46 -27.86
N ASN A 282 24.17 6.38 -26.97
CA ASN A 282 23.31 7.44 -26.42
C ASN A 282 22.04 6.90 -25.74
N ASN A 283 22.10 5.70 -25.16
CA ASN A 283 21.01 5.08 -24.44
C ASN A 283 21.42 4.91 -22.97
N SER A 284 21.66 6.03 -22.29
CA SER A 284 22.04 6.12 -20.87
C SER A 284 21.05 6.98 -20.12
N TYR A 285 20.76 6.60 -18.88
CA TYR A 285 19.89 7.33 -17.97
C TYR A 285 20.68 7.76 -16.75
N ILE A 286 20.47 8.98 -16.29
CA ILE A 286 21.10 9.52 -15.09
C ILE A 286 20.01 9.89 -14.10
N GLY A 287 20.02 9.30 -12.92
CA GLY A 287 19.17 9.66 -11.81
C GLY A 287 19.95 10.38 -10.71
N MET A 288 19.40 11.47 -10.20
CA MET A 288 19.89 12.14 -9.00
C MET A 288 18.76 12.17 -7.99
N SER A 289 19.04 11.83 -6.74
CA SER A 289 18.03 11.89 -5.68
C SER A 289 18.57 12.57 -4.42
N PHE A 290 17.70 13.28 -3.75
CA PHE A 290 17.97 14.03 -2.53
C PHE A 290 16.95 13.66 -1.47
N ALA A 291 17.40 13.33 -0.27
CA ALA A 291 16.48 13.14 0.86
C ALA A 291 15.85 14.48 1.26
N LEU A 292 14.54 14.48 1.41
CA LEU A 292 13.76 15.64 1.83
C LEU A 292 13.52 15.62 3.37
N PRO A 293 12.95 16.69 3.95
CA PRO A 293 12.43 16.64 5.32
C PRO A 293 11.44 15.52 5.54
N LYS A 294 11.27 15.08 6.79
CA LYS A 294 10.28 14.01 7.11
C LYS A 294 8.90 14.34 6.56
N SER A 295 8.15 13.31 6.18
CA SER A 295 6.76 13.43 5.71
C SER A 295 5.85 14.18 6.70
N SER A 296 6.19 14.19 8.00
CA SER A 296 5.49 14.98 9.03
C SER A 296 5.74 16.50 8.96
N ASP A 297 6.78 16.95 8.24
CA ASP A 297 7.00 18.36 7.92
C ASP A 297 6.20 18.73 6.66
N VAL A 298 4.90 18.94 6.86
CA VAL A 298 3.95 19.20 5.77
C VAL A 298 4.29 20.50 5.02
N GLU A 299 4.70 21.56 5.73
CA GLU A 299 5.04 22.85 5.11
C GLU A 299 6.31 22.73 4.26
N GLY A 300 7.35 22.05 4.78
CA GLY A 300 8.58 21.81 4.06
C GLY A 300 8.35 21.00 2.79
N ASN A 301 7.62 19.89 2.89
CA ASN A 301 7.33 19.03 1.74
C ASN A 301 6.46 19.73 0.69
N LEU A 302 5.46 20.52 1.11
CA LEU A 302 4.68 21.34 0.17
C LEU A 302 5.55 22.37 -0.54
N ALA A 303 6.48 23.03 0.18
CA ALA A 303 7.41 23.99 -0.42
C ALA A 303 8.31 23.33 -1.47
N PHE A 304 8.80 22.09 -1.21
CA PHE A 304 9.58 21.33 -2.19
C PHE A 304 8.74 20.92 -3.41
N SER A 305 7.47 20.54 -3.22
CA SER A 305 6.56 20.22 -4.32
C SER A 305 6.34 21.44 -5.24
N ILE A 306 6.11 22.61 -4.65
CA ILE A 306 5.98 23.87 -5.40
C ILE A 306 7.30 24.21 -6.12
N LEU A 307 8.42 24.05 -5.43
CA LEU A 307 9.76 24.31 -6.01
C LEU A 307 10.04 23.40 -7.21
N ARG A 308 9.73 22.09 -7.10
CA ARG A 308 9.82 21.14 -8.22
C ARG A 308 9.02 21.65 -9.42
N ASP A 309 7.77 22.04 -9.22
CA ASP A 309 6.90 22.49 -10.31
C ASP A 309 7.43 23.77 -10.96
N VAL A 310 7.89 24.74 -10.18
CA VAL A 310 8.51 25.96 -10.70
C VAL A 310 9.75 25.63 -11.55
N LEU A 311 10.57 24.67 -11.12
CA LEU A 311 11.86 24.38 -11.76
C LEU A 311 11.75 23.45 -12.98
N PHE A 312 10.74 22.51 -13.00
CA PHE A 312 10.73 21.38 -13.92
C PHE A 312 9.40 21.12 -14.63
N ALA A 313 8.26 21.71 -14.24
CA ALA A 313 6.94 21.29 -14.74
C ALA A 313 6.77 21.43 -16.25
N THR A 314 7.48 22.35 -16.90
CA THR A 314 7.42 22.58 -18.35
C THR A 314 8.81 22.77 -18.95
N ASN A 315 8.93 22.62 -20.27
CA ASN A 315 10.20 22.89 -20.96
C ASN A 315 10.68 24.36 -20.85
N ASP A 316 9.80 25.29 -20.49
CA ASP A 316 10.14 26.68 -20.20
C ASP A 316 10.48 26.95 -18.72
N SER A 317 10.31 25.96 -17.85
CA SER A 317 10.72 26.06 -16.45
C SER A 317 12.23 26.29 -16.36
N PRO A 318 12.69 27.18 -15.45
CA PRO A 318 14.03 27.77 -15.56
C PRO A 318 15.16 26.75 -15.49
N LEU A 319 15.07 25.75 -14.61
CA LEU A 319 16.14 24.76 -14.49
C LEU A 319 16.07 23.72 -15.61
N LYS A 320 14.89 23.18 -15.92
CA LYS A 320 14.69 22.25 -17.05
C LYS A 320 15.20 22.87 -18.34
N LYS A 321 14.83 24.11 -18.63
CA LYS A 321 15.27 24.85 -19.81
C LYS A 321 16.78 25.04 -19.88
N ALA A 322 17.40 25.40 -18.74
CA ALA A 322 18.84 25.60 -18.66
C ALA A 322 19.61 24.29 -18.92
N LEU A 323 19.15 23.18 -18.36
CA LEU A 323 19.76 21.87 -18.53
C LEU A 323 19.59 21.34 -19.96
N LEU A 324 18.40 21.45 -20.54
CA LEU A 324 18.15 21.07 -21.94
C LEU A 324 19.01 21.87 -22.93
N ALA A 325 19.29 23.15 -22.63
CA ALA A 325 20.16 23.99 -23.46
C ALA A 325 21.63 23.52 -23.50
N LEU A 326 22.05 22.65 -22.58
CA LEU A 326 23.38 22.03 -22.60
C LEU A 326 23.50 20.94 -23.67
N ASN A 327 22.39 20.46 -24.23
CA ASN A 327 22.32 19.34 -25.19
C ASN A 327 23.00 18.06 -24.69
N LEU A 328 22.91 17.78 -23.40
CA LEU A 328 23.45 16.57 -22.76
C LEU A 328 22.42 15.45 -22.63
N CYS A 329 21.14 15.77 -22.76
CA CYS A 329 20.03 14.83 -22.66
C CYS A 329 18.85 15.26 -23.56
N ASP A 330 17.98 14.31 -23.89
CA ASP A 330 16.80 14.54 -24.71
C ASP A 330 15.63 15.07 -23.89
N ASP A 331 15.47 14.64 -22.64
CA ASP A 331 14.46 15.13 -21.71
C ASP A 331 14.93 15.03 -20.25
N ILE A 332 14.20 15.69 -19.34
CA ILE A 332 14.43 15.71 -17.90
C ILE A 332 13.09 15.62 -17.21
N GLU A 333 12.97 14.66 -16.31
CA GLU A 333 11.83 14.51 -15.42
C GLU A 333 12.26 14.75 -13.96
N ALA A 334 11.35 15.27 -13.16
CA ALA A 334 11.56 15.47 -11.74
C ALA A 334 10.30 15.06 -10.97
N ALA A 335 10.47 14.22 -9.97
CA ALA A 335 9.40 13.71 -9.14
C ALA A 335 9.75 13.81 -7.65
N ILE A 336 8.75 13.85 -6.82
CA ILE A 336 8.89 13.64 -5.37
C ILE A 336 8.21 12.32 -5.05
N ASP A 337 8.95 11.45 -4.39
CA ASP A 337 8.44 10.22 -3.80
C ASP A 337 8.20 10.49 -2.31
N ASP A 338 6.93 10.70 -1.94
CA ASP A 338 6.47 11.11 -0.60
C ASP A 338 5.73 10.01 0.17
N ASP A 339 5.66 8.79 -0.37
CA ASP A 339 5.00 7.65 0.26
C ASP A 339 5.83 6.98 1.38
N CYS A 340 6.89 7.62 1.86
CA CYS A 340 7.76 7.11 2.93
C CYS A 340 8.01 8.15 4.04
N ILE A 341 8.60 7.70 5.17
CA ILE A 341 8.88 8.58 6.34
C ILE A 341 9.85 9.70 5.97
N ILE A 342 10.85 9.43 5.17
CA ILE A 342 11.79 10.42 4.62
C ILE A 342 11.57 10.43 3.10
N PRO A 343 10.83 11.40 2.56
CA PRO A 343 10.62 11.55 1.12
C PRO A 343 11.93 11.78 0.35
N SER A 344 11.90 11.51 -0.95
CA SER A 344 13.01 11.83 -1.84
C SER A 344 12.54 12.64 -3.06
N PHE A 345 13.44 13.52 -3.52
CA PHE A 345 13.29 14.29 -4.75
C PHE A 345 14.26 13.78 -5.79
#